data_47e795094ab659c9577dbc60b3232237
#
_entry.id   47e795094ab659c9577dbc60b3232237
#
_cell.length_a   1.000
_cell.length_b   1.000
_cell.length_c   1.000
_cell.angle_alpha   90.00
_cell.angle_beta   90.00
_cell.angle_gamma   90.00
#
_symmetry.space_group_name_H-M   'P 1'
#
loop_
_entity.id
_entity.type
_entity.pdbx_description
1 polymer ?
#
loop_
_entity_poly.entity_id
_entity_poly.type
_entity_poly.pdbx_seq_one_letter_code
_entity_poly.pdbx_strand_id
1 'polypeptide(L)'
;MPKYTYLAFLLLFVSFLFFSCKEQHKIYRQATTIIEGQITSANSNIISLYGDVDIKSPMNQDGKFRISTELNKAGIYSLLVETQPIYVFIVPGDKISITGDIRTIATEAKFDGDHVNENNYLVRFESLKLETQPENLDSFFTQQEDDFIATVESRTTKLNTDQQEYQKKNGLFDGVFADMLVHEIVYDEAVVKMNYPSYFKYLNPEKSFKLSDTYDSFLQNIDTDSESNLMIPSYKKFLLMYLEFKIQNSSISGANPAYIKKFNFVQKSFQNKKVKEILFYEVMKQSINESINDAELLISDYNKLQTNEVYLAEINDMINKWSILLKGKKAPHFSYKALNGKTVRIEDLLGKVVYIDVWATWCVPCLRELPFLEKLQEDLKNNDMTFLSISIDNDQVAWRSMVKNKKMKGIHLIAENDWKSNIVADYLITDIPRFIIIGRDGNIINSNAPRPSSEKIRSELTEALGS
;
A
#
# COMPACT_ATOMS: atom_id res chain seq x y z
N MET A 1 -16.02 59.85 37.44
CA MET A 1 -15.90 59.78 35.97
C MET A 1 -14.54 59.17 35.63
N PRO A 2 -14.46 57.94 35.22
CA PRO A 2 -13.24 57.41 34.62
C PRO A 2 -13.39 57.31 33.10
N LYS A 3 -12.33 57.75 32.40
CA LYS A 3 -12.21 57.72 30.95
C LYS A 3 -11.92 56.30 30.48
N TYR A 4 -12.74 55.78 29.59
CA TYR A 4 -12.46 54.55 28.87
C TYR A 4 -11.60 54.84 27.61
N THR A 5 -10.40 54.35 27.60
CA THR A 5 -9.50 54.31 26.45
C THR A 5 -9.84 53.01 25.67
N TYR A 6 -10.39 53.14 24.47
CA TYR A 6 -10.59 52.04 23.53
C TYR A 6 -9.27 51.70 22.84
N LEU A 7 -8.76 50.51 23.16
CA LEU A 7 -7.67 49.90 22.40
C LEU A 7 -8.26 49.19 21.20
N ALA A 8 -8.13 49.78 20.01
CA ALA A 8 -8.57 49.18 18.76
C ALA A 8 -7.60 48.03 18.37
N PHE A 9 -8.03 46.80 18.52
CA PHE A 9 -7.40 45.64 17.93
C PHE A 9 -7.65 45.66 16.42
N LEU A 10 -6.61 45.94 15.66
CA LEU A 10 -6.61 45.85 14.21
C LEU A 10 -6.56 44.36 13.83
N LEU A 11 -7.73 43.75 13.63
CA LEU A 11 -7.87 42.44 12.99
C LEU A 11 -7.52 42.61 11.50
N LEU A 12 -6.30 42.24 11.14
CA LEU A 12 -5.91 42.01 9.75
C LEU A 12 -6.67 40.77 9.24
N PHE A 13 -7.82 41.00 8.63
CA PHE A 13 -8.49 40.05 7.79
C PHE A 13 -7.63 39.84 6.54
N VAL A 14 -6.78 38.82 6.56
CA VAL A 14 -6.18 38.29 5.34
C VAL A 14 -7.31 37.55 4.64
N SER A 15 -8.05 38.27 3.78
CA SER A 15 -8.96 37.66 2.83
C SER A 15 -8.13 36.86 1.84
N PHE A 16 -8.02 35.57 2.06
CA PHE A 16 -7.66 34.61 1.02
C PHE A 16 -8.78 34.69 -0.05
N LEU A 17 -8.53 35.48 -1.06
CA LEU A 17 -9.25 35.40 -2.31
C LEU A 17 -8.94 34.01 -2.89
N PHE A 18 -9.85 33.07 -2.66
CA PHE A 18 -9.93 31.87 -3.46
C PHE A 18 -10.20 32.30 -4.91
N PHE A 19 -9.14 32.56 -5.67
CA PHE A 19 -9.26 32.49 -7.10
C PHE A 19 -9.53 31.03 -7.41
N SER A 20 -10.79 30.71 -7.66
CA SER A 20 -11.16 29.52 -8.42
C SER A 20 -10.50 29.67 -9.80
N CYS A 21 -9.29 29.18 -9.90
CA CYS A 21 -8.63 29.01 -11.17
C CYS A 21 -9.41 27.91 -11.88
N LYS A 22 -10.33 28.30 -12.81
CA LYS A 22 -10.82 27.36 -13.80
C LYS A 22 -9.59 26.73 -14.42
N GLU A 23 -9.49 25.40 -14.30
CA GLU A 23 -8.47 24.61 -15.01
C GLU A 23 -8.43 25.03 -16.48
N GLN A 24 -7.53 25.93 -16.82
CA GLN A 24 -7.14 26.10 -18.21
C GLN A 24 -6.23 24.91 -18.50
N HIS A 25 -6.79 23.86 -19.09
CA HIS A 25 -6.00 22.81 -19.72
C HIS A 25 -5.06 23.48 -20.72
N LYS A 26 -3.82 23.69 -20.31
CA LYS A 26 -2.78 24.16 -21.20
C LYS A 26 -2.57 23.03 -22.21
N ILE A 27 -3.09 23.22 -23.42
CA ILE A 27 -2.88 22.28 -24.53
C ILE A 27 -1.41 22.43 -24.90
N TYR A 28 -0.60 21.46 -24.48
CA TYR A 28 0.79 21.40 -24.93
C TYR A 28 0.81 20.96 -26.39
N ARG A 29 1.60 21.67 -27.21
CA ARG A 29 1.84 21.21 -28.60
C ARG A 29 2.55 19.87 -28.53
N GLN A 30 2.18 18.93 -29.38
CA GLN A 30 2.91 17.68 -29.54
C GLN A 30 4.39 17.98 -29.77
N ALA A 31 5.19 17.69 -28.77
CA ALA A 31 6.64 17.86 -28.82
C ALA A 31 7.28 16.62 -28.21
N THR A 32 8.34 16.15 -28.82
CA THR A 32 9.05 14.96 -28.34
C THR A 32 9.76 15.29 -27.04
N THR A 33 9.34 14.65 -25.97
CA THR A 33 10.01 14.67 -24.66
C THR A 33 11.15 13.62 -24.68
N ILE A 34 12.30 13.99 -24.17
CA ILE A 34 13.48 13.14 -24.09
C ILE A 34 13.91 13.04 -22.64
N ILE A 35 13.98 11.81 -22.13
CA ILE A 35 14.52 11.51 -20.80
C ILE A 35 15.66 10.52 -21.02
N GLU A 36 16.86 10.91 -20.66
CA GLU A 36 18.05 10.06 -20.84
C GLU A 36 18.95 10.11 -19.62
N GLY A 37 19.88 9.18 -19.53
CA GLY A 37 20.82 9.23 -18.42
C GLY A 37 21.55 7.94 -18.16
N GLN A 38 22.10 7.84 -16.93
CA GLN A 38 22.84 6.68 -16.49
C GLN A 38 22.51 6.35 -15.02
N ILE A 39 22.03 5.13 -14.80
CA ILE A 39 21.73 4.62 -13.45
C ILE A 39 22.67 3.43 -13.20
N THR A 40 23.64 3.64 -12.30
CA THR A 40 24.64 2.62 -11.97
C THR A 40 24.13 1.63 -10.92
N SER A 41 24.79 0.49 -10.79
CA SER A 41 24.51 -0.56 -9.78
C SER A 41 23.12 -1.22 -9.91
N ALA A 42 22.38 -0.97 -10.98
CA ALA A 42 21.13 -1.65 -11.25
C ALA A 42 21.36 -3.05 -11.86
N ASN A 43 20.56 -4.03 -11.45
CA ASN A 43 20.57 -5.37 -12.04
C ASN A 43 19.53 -5.50 -13.17
N SER A 44 18.63 -4.52 -13.32
CA SER A 44 17.64 -4.49 -14.38
C SER A 44 18.23 -3.94 -15.68
N ASN A 45 17.78 -4.48 -16.80
CA ASN A 45 18.04 -3.95 -18.14
C ASN A 45 16.84 -3.17 -18.70
N ILE A 46 15.86 -2.84 -17.86
CA ILE A 46 14.63 -2.12 -18.22
C ILE A 46 14.43 -0.97 -17.24
N ILE A 47 14.05 0.19 -17.78
CA ILE A 47 13.52 1.33 -17.08
C ILE A 47 12.10 1.61 -17.57
N SER A 48 11.18 1.94 -16.67
CA SER A 48 9.79 2.23 -17.02
C SER A 48 9.41 3.65 -16.61
N LEU A 49 8.66 4.34 -17.47
CA LEU A 49 8.09 5.66 -17.19
C LEU A 49 6.59 5.51 -16.97
N TYR A 50 6.12 5.91 -15.81
CA TYR A 50 4.71 5.91 -15.40
C TYR A 50 4.19 7.32 -15.14
N GLY A 51 2.94 7.55 -15.54
CA GLY A 51 2.22 8.81 -15.34
C GLY A 51 0.94 8.80 -16.17
N ASP A 52 0.81 9.72 -17.13
CA ASP A 52 -0.23 9.66 -18.18
C ASP A 52 0.12 8.67 -19.31
N VAL A 53 1.28 8.02 -19.20
CA VAL A 53 1.80 6.97 -20.08
C VAL A 53 2.35 5.80 -19.26
N ASP A 54 2.47 4.63 -19.91
CA ASP A 54 3.21 3.46 -19.39
C ASP A 54 4.18 3.03 -20.51
N ILE A 55 5.47 3.36 -20.32
CA ILE A 55 6.51 3.12 -21.33
C ILE A 55 7.64 2.35 -20.71
N LYS A 56 8.02 1.24 -21.34
CA LYS A 56 9.21 0.46 -21.00
C LYS A 56 10.31 0.72 -22.02
N SER A 57 11.50 1.01 -21.56
CA SER A 57 12.68 1.27 -22.38
C SER A 57 13.86 0.41 -21.95
N PRO A 58 14.70 -0.06 -22.89
CA PRO A 58 15.90 -0.79 -22.55
C PRO A 58 16.93 0.10 -21.86
N MET A 59 17.67 -0.50 -20.94
CA MET A 59 18.84 0.06 -20.31
C MET A 59 20.03 -0.86 -20.61
N ASN A 60 21.17 -0.30 -21.02
CA ASN A 60 22.36 -1.11 -21.34
C ASN A 60 23.13 -1.56 -20.08
N GLN A 61 24.19 -2.36 -20.25
CA GLN A 61 24.98 -2.87 -19.13
C GLN A 61 25.68 -1.79 -18.29
N ASP A 62 25.94 -0.61 -18.88
CA ASP A 62 26.51 0.54 -18.17
C ASP A 62 25.44 1.36 -17.44
N GLY A 63 24.17 0.94 -17.47
CA GLY A 63 23.04 1.65 -16.90
C GLY A 63 22.54 2.82 -17.75
N LYS A 64 22.98 2.96 -19.00
CA LYS A 64 22.52 4.06 -19.86
C LYS A 64 21.19 3.73 -20.51
N PHE A 65 20.30 4.72 -20.53
CA PHE A 65 18.98 4.63 -21.13
C PHE A 65 18.59 5.91 -21.88
N ARG A 66 17.60 5.80 -22.75
CA ARG A 66 16.95 6.93 -23.41
C ARG A 66 15.49 6.60 -23.70
N ILE A 67 14.60 7.42 -23.18
CA ILE A 67 13.16 7.41 -23.47
C ILE A 67 12.88 8.60 -24.39
N SER A 68 12.20 8.38 -25.50
CA SER A 68 11.76 9.43 -26.43
C SER A 68 10.28 9.20 -26.68
N THR A 69 9.43 10.13 -26.28
CA THR A 69 7.97 9.98 -26.32
C THR A 69 7.27 11.32 -26.44
N GLU A 70 5.99 11.28 -26.80
CA GLU A 70 5.10 12.41 -26.71
C GLU A 70 4.25 12.29 -25.44
N LEU A 71 4.25 13.34 -24.63
CA LEU A 71 3.44 13.43 -23.41
C LEU A 71 2.33 14.45 -23.63
N ASN A 72 1.20 14.25 -22.95
CA ASN A 72 0.03 15.12 -23.08
C ASN A 72 -0.12 16.10 -21.92
N LYS A 73 0.49 15.80 -20.76
CA LYS A 73 0.33 16.57 -19.53
C LYS A 73 1.68 16.87 -18.88
N ALA A 74 1.80 18.07 -18.33
CA ALA A 74 2.84 18.35 -17.34
C ALA A 74 2.50 17.66 -16.02
N GLY A 75 3.52 17.16 -15.32
CA GLY A 75 3.27 16.48 -14.03
C GLY A 75 4.50 15.79 -13.44
N ILE A 76 4.30 15.19 -12.28
CA ILE A 76 5.32 14.38 -11.63
C ILE A 76 5.17 12.93 -12.10
N TYR A 77 6.09 12.49 -12.95
CA TYR A 77 6.18 11.13 -13.46
C TYR A 77 7.05 10.28 -12.56
N SER A 78 6.86 8.97 -12.61
CA SER A 78 7.69 8.01 -11.93
C SER A 78 8.53 7.22 -12.93
N LEU A 79 9.85 7.36 -12.86
CA LEU A 79 10.79 6.45 -13.50
C LEU A 79 11.05 5.29 -12.54
N LEU A 80 10.74 4.07 -12.95
CA LEU A 80 10.93 2.87 -12.15
C LEU A 80 12.08 2.03 -12.71
N VAL A 81 13.08 1.79 -11.87
CA VAL A 81 14.15 0.82 -12.09
C VAL A 81 14.11 -0.20 -10.96
N GLU A 82 13.93 -1.48 -11.30
CA GLU A 82 13.66 -2.52 -10.30
C GLU A 82 12.39 -2.18 -9.48
N THR A 83 12.56 -1.90 -8.19
CA THR A 83 11.49 -1.48 -7.28
C THR A 83 11.63 -0.03 -6.79
N GLN A 84 12.62 0.71 -7.32
CA GLN A 84 12.95 2.07 -6.88
C GLN A 84 12.30 3.10 -7.80
N PRO A 85 11.33 3.90 -7.32
CA PRO A 85 10.79 5.01 -8.07
C PRO A 85 11.72 6.23 -7.98
N ILE A 86 11.90 6.91 -9.09
CA ILE A 86 12.55 8.21 -9.20
C ILE A 86 11.48 9.16 -9.70
N TYR A 87 11.10 10.14 -8.89
CA TYR A 87 10.10 11.13 -9.29
C TYR A 87 10.75 12.22 -10.14
N VAL A 88 10.10 12.54 -11.26
CA VAL A 88 10.59 13.50 -12.23
C VAL A 88 9.45 14.42 -12.66
N PHE A 89 9.60 15.72 -12.45
CA PHE A 89 8.69 16.69 -13.03
C PHE A 89 9.03 16.90 -14.50
N ILE A 90 8.04 16.74 -15.37
CA ILE A 90 8.19 16.79 -16.81
C ILE A 90 7.08 17.67 -17.40
N VAL A 91 7.46 18.60 -18.28
CA VAL A 91 6.56 19.30 -19.16
C VAL A 91 6.72 18.72 -20.58
N PRO A 92 5.62 18.51 -21.33
CA PRO A 92 5.72 17.98 -22.69
C PRO A 92 6.70 18.76 -23.57
N GLY A 93 7.69 18.06 -24.14
CA GLY A 93 8.77 18.63 -24.95
C GLY A 93 10.09 18.81 -24.21
N ASP A 94 10.15 18.55 -22.92
CA ASP A 94 11.38 18.65 -22.12
C ASP A 94 12.48 17.69 -22.58
N LYS A 95 13.71 18.10 -22.32
CA LYS A 95 14.92 17.29 -22.43
C LYS A 95 15.61 17.25 -21.09
N ILE A 96 15.54 16.08 -20.44
CA ILE A 96 16.02 15.87 -19.07
C ILE A 96 17.08 14.78 -19.08
N SER A 97 18.19 15.05 -18.39
CA SER A 97 19.23 14.08 -18.11
C SER A 97 19.26 13.71 -16.62
N ILE A 98 19.39 12.42 -16.31
CA ILE A 98 19.38 11.90 -14.94
C ILE A 98 20.58 10.98 -14.73
N THR A 99 21.31 11.20 -13.64
CA THR A 99 22.41 10.32 -13.24
C THR A 99 22.33 9.98 -11.76
N GLY A 100 22.71 8.74 -11.41
CA GLY A 100 22.74 8.32 -10.00
C GLY A 100 23.08 6.83 -9.83
N ASP A 101 23.22 6.43 -8.58
CA ASP A 101 23.34 5.01 -8.19
C ASP A 101 21.97 4.52 -7.69
N ILE A 102 21.49 3.37 -8.17
CA ILE A 102 20.16 2.85 -7.83
C ILE A 102 19.90 2.74 -6.33
N ARG A 103 20.96 2.54 -5.53
CA ARG A 103 20.85 2.36 -4.07
C ARG A 103 20.52 3.66 -3.33
N THR A 104 20.87 4.82 -3.92
CA THR A 104 20.66 6.15 -3.29
C THR A 104 19.88 7.11 -4.20
N ILE A 105 19.45 6.66 -5.36
CA ILE A 105 18.92 7.53 -6.43
C ILE A 105 17.70 8.33 -6.01
N ALA A 106 16.86 7.80 -5.13
CA ALA A 106 15.67 8.51 -4.66
C ALA A 106 16.01 9.84 -3.94
N THR A 107 17.19 9.93 -3.32
CA THR A 107 17.63 11.07 -2.50
C THR A 107 18.90 11.75 -2.99
N GLU A 108 19.58 11.20 -4.01
CA GLU A 108 20.86 11.69 -4.51
C GLU A 108 20.95 11.78 -6.03
N ALA A 109 19.85 11.55 -6.75
CA ALA A 109 19.82 11.73 -8.21
C ALA A 109 20.26 13.15 -8.59
N LYS A 110 20.97 13.24 -9.72
CA LYS A 110 21.39 14.52 -10.30
C LYS A 110 20.68 14.71 -11.61
N PHE A 111 20.08 15.88 -11.76
CA PHE A 111 19.35 16.28 -12.94
C PHE A 111 20.09 17.38 -13.71
N ASP A 112 19.95 17.37 -15.03
CA ASP A 112 20.40 18.41 -15.94
C ASP A 112 19.37 18.58 -17.07
N GLY A 113 19.35 19.75 -17.72
CA GLY A 113 18.40 20.10 -18.79
C GLY A 113 17.23 20.94 -18.31
N ASP A 114 16.05 20.67 -18.88
CA ASP A 114 14.83 21.45 -18.60
C ASP A 114 14.30 21.12 -17.17
N HIS A 115 13.69 22.10 -16.52
CA HIS A 115 13.12 22.01 -15.18
C HIS A 115 14.09 21.42 -14.13
N VAL A 116 15.40 21.70 -14.28
CA VAL A 116 16.44 21.21 -13.37
C VAL A 116 16.22 21.67 -11.93
N ASN A 117 15.65 22.86 -11.73
CA ASN A 117 15.36 23.43 -10.42
C ASN A 117 14.28 22.64 -9.68
N GLU A 118 13.19 22.31 -10.35
CA GLU A 118 12.08 21.50 -9.84
C GLU A 118 12.52 20.07 -9.56
N ASN A 119 13.27 19.47 -10.46
CA ASN A 119 13.74 18.10 -10.33
C ASN A 119 14.77 17.93 -9.21
N ASN A 120 15.69 18.88 -9.05
CA ASN A 120 16.61 18.85 -7.90
C ASN A 120 15.86 19.08 -6.58
N TYR A 121 14.76 19.86 -6.60
CA TYR A 121 13.94 20.01 -5.40
C TYR A 121 13.17 18.73 -5.07
N LEU A 122 12.68 17.97 -6.04
CA LEU A 122 12.05 16.66 -5.77
C LEU A 122 13.00 15.71 -5.02
N VAL A 123 14.25 15.62 -5.46
CA VAL A 123 15.27 14.82 -4.74
C VAL A 123 15.45 15.29 -3.30
N ARG A 124 15.59 16.61 -3.11
CA ARG A 124 15.67 17.20 -1.77
C ARG A 124 14.44 16.94 -0.93
N PHE A 125 13.25 17.06 -1.54
CA PHE A 125 11.98 16.83 -0.88
C PHE A 125 11.84 15.38 -0.41
N GLU A 126 12.22 14.39 -1.23
CA GLU A 126 12.23 12.97 -0.83
C GLU A 126 13.23 12.71 0.31
N SER A 127 14.43 13.31 0.26
CA SER A 127 15.40 13.25 1.37
C SER A 127 14.80 13.82 2.65
N LEU A 128 14.18 15.01 2.58
CA LEU A 128 13.59 15.68 3.73
C LEU A 128 12.39 14.90 4.31
N LYS A 129 11.59 14.24 3.47
CA LYS A 129 10.52 13.33 3.95
C LYS A 129 11.10 12.20 4.78
N LEU A 130 12.23 11.61 4.38
CA LEU A 130 12.91 10.56 5.14
C LEU A 130 13.52 11.09 6.45
N GLU A 131 14.24 12.21 6.39
CA GLU A 131 14.86 12.85 7.56
C GLU A 131 13.84 13.29 8.62
N THR A 132 12.62 13.61 8.21
CA THR A 132 11.53 14.03 9.09
C THR A 132 10.62 12.90 9.54
N GLN A 133 10.93 11.67 9.15
CA GLN A 133 10.21 10.51 9.68
C GLN A 133 10.56 10.30 11.16
N PRO A 134 9.60 9.86 11.97
CA PRO A 134 9.87 9.49 13.35
C PRO A 134 10.88 8.35 13.42
N GLU A 135 11.92 8.50 14.28
CA GLU A 135 12.93 7.46 14.50
C GLU A 135 12.31 6.15 15.01
N ASN A 136 11.23 6.26 15.77
CA ASN A 136 10.50 5.12 16.31
C ASN A 136 9.01 5.26 15.98
N LEU A 137 8.55 4.46 15.02
CA LEU A 137 7.16 4.45 14.57
C LEU A 137 6.19 3.99 15.67
N ASP A 138 6.59 3.04 16.52
CA ASP A 138 5.74 2.56 17.59
C ASP A 138 5.47 3.68 18.61
N SER A 139 6.49 4.42 19.03
CA SER A 139 6.32 5.56 19.93
C SER A 139 5.51 6.70 19.29
N PHE A 140 5.70 6.94 18.00
CA PHE A 140 4.98 7.95 17.25
C PHE A 140 3.47 7.64 17.18
N PHE A 141 3.09 6.44 16.81
CA PHE A 141 1.68 6.05 16.69
C PHE A 141 1.01 5.69 18.03
N THR A 142 1.75 5.70 19.15
CA THR A 142 1.16 5.50 20.50
C THR A 142 1.01 6.79 21.30
N GLN A 143 1.34 7.96 20.71
CA GLN A 143 1.09 9.29 21.28
C GLN A 143 -0.41 9.52 21.53
N GLN A 144 -0.75 10.43 22.43
CA GLN A 144 -2.11 10.94 22.53
C GLN A 144 -2.45 11.74 21.26
N GLU A 145 -3.74 11.84 20.94
CA GLU A 145 -4.24 12.47 19.70
C GLU A 145 -3.66 13.86 19.45
N ASP A 146 -3.71 14.75 20.45
CA ASP A 146 -3.22 16.12 20.30
C ASP A 146 -1.71 16.18 20.06
N ASP A 147 -0.92 15.38 20.77
CA ASP A 147 0.55 15.31 20.60
C ASP A 147 0.90 14.73 19.24
N PHE A 148 0.17 13.71 18.79
CA PHE A 148 0.34 13.12 17.46
C PHE A 148 0.07 14.16 16.37
N ILE A 149 -1.08 14.88 16.45
CA ILE A 149 -1.44 15.92 15.49
C ILE A 149 -0.37 17.01 15.46
N ALA A 150 0.08 17.51 16.62
CA ALA A 150 1.11 18.53 16.71
C ALA A 150 2.43 18.08 16.07
N THR A 151 2.81 16.81 16.25
CA THR A 151 4.02 16.25 15.64
C THR A 151 3.90 16.20 14.10
N VAL A 152 2.75 15.77 13.58
CA VAL A 152 2.49 15.75 12.14
C VAL A 152 2.50 17.15 11.53
N GLU A 153 1.84 18.11 12.17
CA GLU A 153 1.79 19.51 11.71
C GLU A 153 3.17 20.19 11.77
N SER A 154 3.99 19.86 12.76
CA SER A 154 5.37 20.33 12.82
C SER A 154 6.20 19.82 11.63
N ARG A 155 6.04 18.54 11.26
CA ARG A 155 6.66 17.96 10.06
C ARG A 155 6.21 18.69 8.79
N THR A 156 4.90 18.87 8.62
CA THR A 156 4.32 19.59 7.47
C THR A 156 4.82 21.02 7.37
N THR A 157 4.93 21.72 8.51
CA THR A 157 5.50 23.08 8.57
C THR A 157 6.96 23.10 8.12
N LYS A 158 7.77 22.11 8.51
CA LYS A 158 9.16 21.98 8.07
C LYS A 158 9.27 21.80 6.56
N LEU A 159 8.43 20.93 5.96
CA LEU A 159 8.39 20.72 4.51
C LEU A 159 8.02 22.02 3.75
N ASN A 160 7.01 22.73 4.21
CA ASN A 160 6.58 24.00 3.61
C ASN A 160 7.65 25.11 3.75
N THR A 161 8.32 25.18 4.90
CA THR A 161 9.39 26.17 5.14
C THR A 161 10.58 25.91 4.22
N ASP A 162 11.00 24.66 4.10
CA ASP A 162 12.09 24.25 3.22
C ASP A 162 11.82 24.61 1.75
N GLN A 163 10.59 24.36 1.27
CA GLN A 163 10.16 24.76 -0.06
C GLN A 163 10.31 26.27 -0.29
N GLN A 164 9.86 27.08 0.66
CA GLN A 164 9.95 28.54 0.57
C GLN A 164 11.40 29.04 0.57
N GLU A 165 12.23 28.47 1.43
CA GLU A 165 13.66 28.79 1.51
C GLU A 165 14.41 28.40 0.25
N TYR A 166 14.10 27.22 -0.30
CA TYR A 166 14.68 26.76 -1.56
C TYR A 166 14.35 27.70 -2.72
N GLN A 167 13.08 28.11 -2.86
CA GLN A 167 12.64 29.05 -3.90
C GLN A 167 13.29 30.43 -3.74
N LYS A 168 13.48 30.93 -2.52
CA LYS A 168 14.19 32.20 -2.29
C LYS A 168 15.63 32.14 -2.80
N LYS A 169 16.29 30.99 -2.72
CA LYS A 169 17.69 30.80 -3.11
C LYS A 169 17.85 30.49 -4.59
N ASN A 170 16.98 29.68 -5.15
CA ASN A 170 17.16 29.06 -6.47
C ASN A 170 16.19 29.60 -7.54
N GLY A 171 15.23 30.45 -7.17
CA GLY A 171 14.17 30.95 -8.05
C GLY A 171 12.83 30.26 -7.85
N LEU A 172 11.78 30.88 -8.37
CA LEU A 172 10.42 30.33 -8.27
C LEU A 172 10.28 29.08 -9.15
N PHE A 173 9.51 28.15 -8.68
CA PHE A 173 9.14 26.94 -9.44
C PHE A 173 8.16 27.25 -10.58
N ASP A 174 8.09 26.37 -11.57
CA ASP A 174 6.97 26.32 -12.52
C ASP A 174 5.64 26.25 -11.73
N GLY A 175 4.63 26.97 -12.23
CA GLY A 175 3.35 27.07 -11.52
C GLY A 175 2.63 25.75 -11.34
N VAL A 176 2.72 24.83 -12.32
CA VAL A 176 2.14 23.47 -12.22
C VAL A 176 2.86 22.67 -11.17
N PHE A 177 4.20 22.72 -11.16
CA PHE A 177 4.99 22.03 -10.14
C PHE A 177 4.70 22.55 -8.73
N ALA A 178 4.65 23.86 -8.56
CA ALA A 178 4.38 24.47 -7.26
C ALA A 178 3.02 24.03 -6.68
N ASP A 179 1.99 24.01 -7.53
CA ASP A 179 0.65 23.55 -7.16
C ASP A 179 0.64 22.06 -6.80
N MET A 180 1.28 21.21 -7.62
CA MET A 180 1.40 19.77 -7.33
C MET A 180 2.12 19.49 -6.02
N LEU A 181 3.17 20.25 -5.71
CA LEU A 181 3.94 20.07 -4.49
C LEU A 181 3.14 20.42 -3.23
N VAL A 182 2.32 21.46 -3.28
CA VAL A 182 1.39 21.80 -2.18
C VAL A 182 0.43 20.64 -1.94
N HIS A 183 -0.15 20.08 -2.98
CA HIS A 183 -1.05 18.94 -2.87
C HIS A 183 -0.35 17.66 -2.40
N GLU A 184 0.90 17.41 -2.85
CA GLU A 184 1.72 16.28 -2.39
C GLU A 184 1.90 16.30 -0.87
N ILE A 185 2.21 17.48 -0.30
CA ILE A 185 2.37 17.66 1.15
C ILE A 185 1.05 17.42 1.88
N VAL A 186 -0.06 17.93 1.36
CA VAL A 186 -1.40 17.75 1.95
C VAL A 186 -1.82 16.27 1.94
N TYR A 187 -1.60 15.56 0.84
CA TYR A 187 -1.95 14.14 0.76
C TYR A 187 -1.05 13.27 1.62
N ASP A 188 0.26 13.55 1.68
CA ASP A 188 1.19 12.82 2.56
C ASP A 188 0.80 13.00 4.04
N GLU A 189 0.49 14.23 4.47
CA GLU A 189 0.00 14.52 5.81
C GLU A 189 -1.30 13.75 6.13
N ALA A 190 -2.26 13.81 5.21
CA ALA A 190 -3.55 13.15 5.39
C ALA A 190 -3.40 11.61 5.50
N VAL A 191 -2.51 11.01 4.72
CA VAL A 191 -2.18 9.58 4.81
C VAL A 191 -1.65 9.23 6.20
N VAL A 192 -0.75 10.04 6.77
CA VAL A 192 -0.21 9.81 8.11
C VAL A 192 -1.32 9.90 9.17
N LYS A 193 -2.16 10.95 9.10
CA LYS A 193 -3.30 11.12 10.02
C LYS A 193 -4.30 9.97 9.91
N MET A 194 -4.68 9.54 8.73
CA MET A 194 -5.62 8.43 8.55
C MET A 194 -5.10 7.08 9.07
N ASN A 195 -3.78 6.87 9.09
CA ASN A 195 -3.18 5.65 9.63
C ASN A 195 -3.20 5.57 11.15
N TYR A 196 -3.19 6.70 11.85
CA TYR A 196 -3.04 6.77 13.30
C TYR A 196 -4.01 5.87 14.07
N PRO A 197 -5.34 5.87 13.81
CA PRO A 197 -6.27 5.06 14.60
C PRO A 197 -5.98 3.56 14.53
N SER A 198 -5.66 3.08 13.33
CA SER A 198 -5.39 1.66 13.10
C SER A 198 -4.08 1.22 13.75
N TYR A 199 -3.02 2.03 13.61
CA TYR A 199 -1.72 1.74 14.24
C TYR A 199 -1.78 1.86 15.76
N PHE A 200 -2.48 2.87 16.30
CA PHE A 200 -2.66 3.01 17.75
C PHE A 200 -3.32 1.76 18.34
N LYS A 201 -4.43 1.32 17.73
CA LYS A 201 -5.16 0.12 18.16
C LYS A 201 -4.32 -1.14 18.04
N TYR A 202 -3.57 -1.28 16.94
CA TYR A 202 -2.67 -2.42 16.72
C TYR A 202 -1.55 -2.51 17.75
N LEU A 203 -0.97 -1.37 18.11
CA LEU A 203 0.14 -1.30 19.09
C LEU A 203 -0.34 -1.35 20.54
N ASN A 204 -1.62 -1.04 20.80
CA ASN A 204 -2.21 -1.01 22.14
C ASN A 204 -3.54 -1.78 22.19
N PRO A 205 -3.55 -3.09 21.93
CA PRO A 205 -4.80 -3.86 21.82
C PRO A 205 -5.63 -3.86 23.10
N GLU A 206 -4.98 -3.70 24.27
CA GLU A 206 -5.63 -3.66 25.59
C GLU A 206 -6.15 -2.28 25.99
N LYS A 207 -5.82 -1.21 25.24
CA LYS A 207 -6.26 0.14 25.57
C LYS A 207 -7.57 0.47 24.88
N SER A 208 -8.50 1.06 25.63
CA SER A 208 -9.65 1.72 25.04
C SER A 208 -9.17 2.93 24.21
N PHE A 209 -9.54 2.96 22.93
CA PHE A 209 -9.18 4.04 22.03
C PHE A 209 -10.42 4.62 21.36
N LYS A 210 -10.62 5.93 21.52
CA LYS A 210 -11.66 6.68 20.85
C LYS A 210 -11.06 7.98 20.31
N LEU A 211 -11.22 8.22 19.02
CA LEU A 211 -10.89 9.50 18.42
C LEU A 211 -11.84 10.61 18.91
N SER A 212 -11.37 11.85 18.89
CA SER A 212 -12.24 13.00 19.05
C SER A 212 -13.28 13.07 17.92
N ASP A 213 -14.44 13.65 18.20
CA ASP A 213 -15.52 13.75 17.20
C ASP A 213 -15.13 14.69 16.02
N THR A 214 -14.06 15.45 16.16
CA THR A 214 -13.52 16.38 15.16
C THR A 214 -12.27 15.86 14.47
N TYR A 215 -11.80 14.64 14.78
CA TYR A 215 -10.54 14.11 14.25
C TYR A 215 -10.46 14.15 12.73
N ASP A 216 -11.52 13.84 12.02
CA ASP A 216 -11.55 13.77 10.57
C ASP A 216 -11.79 15.12 9.86
N SER A 217 -11.82 16.23 10.62
CA SER A 217 -12.04 17.58 10.06
C SER A 217 -10.99 17.99 9.04
N PHE A 218 -9.77 17.45 9.11
CA PHE A 218 -8.70 17.69 8.12
C PHE A 218 -9.07 17.23 6.70
N LEU A 219 -10.01 16.29 6.55
CA LEU A 219 -10.46 15.80 5.25
C LEU A 219 -11.46 16.72 4.54
N GLN A 220 -12.06 17.71 5.24
CA GLN A 220 -13.18 18.50 4.71
C GLN A 220 -12.78 19.37 3.50
N ASN A 221 -11.53 19.80 3.43
CA ASN A 221 -11.02 20.70 2.38
C ASN A 221 -10.08 20.01 1.40
N ILE A 222 -9.99 18.67 1.45
CA ILE A 222 -9.14 17.91 0.52
C ILE A 222 -9.98 17.46 -0.68
N ASP A 223 -9.51 17.82 -1.88
CA ASP A 223 -10.12 17.32 -3.11
C ASP A 223 -9.80 15.84 -3.31
N THR A 224 -10.85 15.02 -3.23
CA THR A 224 -10.77 13.57 -3.36
C THR A 224 -11.15 13.05 -4.73
N ASP A 225 -11.57 13.92 -5.68
CA ASP A 225 -12.15 13.46 -6.95
C ASP A 225 -11.60 14.23 -8.17
N SER A 226 -10.31 14.57 -8.14
CA SER A 226 -9.62 15.34 -9.18
C SER A 226 -8.77 14.45 -10.10
N GLU A 227 -9.02 14.56 -11.42
CA GLU A 227 -8.17 13.89 -12.42
C GLU A 227 -6.77 14.47 -12.49
N SER A 228 -6.62 15.79 -12.33
CA SER A 228 -5.31 16.45 -12.38
C SER A 228 -4.38 15.94 -11.28
N ASN A 229 -4.94 15.59 -10.12
CA ASN A 229 -4.17 15.11 -8.97
C ASN A 229 -3.65 13.66 -9.13
N LEU A 230 -4.12 12.92 -10.14
CA LEU A 230 -3.59 11.59 -10.46
C LEU A 230 -2.10 11.58 -10.84
N MET A 231 -1.56 12.73 -11.20
CA MET A 231 -0.13 12.93 -11.48
C MET A 231 0.69 13.28 -10.22
N ILE A 232 0.07 13.30 -9.04
CA ILE A 232 0.71 13.55 -7.75
C ILE A 232 1.02 12.20 -7.07
N PRO A 233 2.27 11.91 -6.71
CA PRO A 233 2.68 10.58 -6.23
C PRO A 233 1.88 10.07 -5.03
N SER A 234 1.60 10.93 -4.05
CA SER A 234 0.88 10.55 -2.83
C SER A 234 -0.64 10.44 -3.01
N TYR A 235 -1.22 11.00 -4.09
CA TYR A 235 -2.68 11.06 -4.24
C TYR A 235 -3.34 9.69 -4.35
N LYS A 236 -2.78 8.77 -5.12
CA LYS A 236 -3.31 7.39 -5.20
C LYS A 236 -3.28 6.70 -3.83
N LYS A 237 -2.17 6.82 -3.09
CA LYS A 237 -2.05 6.27 -1.74
C LYS A 237 -3.07 6.92 -0.79
N PHE A 238 -3.24 8.24 -0.89
CA PHE A 238 -4.26 8.97 -0.15
C PHE A 238 -5.66 8.44 -0.44
N LEU A 239 -6.05 8.26 -1.70
CA LEU A 239 -7.38 7.76 -2.06
C LEU A 239 -7.65 6.37 -1.49
N LEU A 240 -6.69 5.45 -1.56
CA LEU A 240 -6.83 4.10 -1.02
C LEU A 240 -6.97 4.13 0.50
N MET A 241 -6.18 4.96 1.18
CA MET A 241 -6.26 5.13 2.62
C MET A 241 -7.58 5.83 3.03
N TYR A 242 -8.05 6.78 2.22
CA TYR A 242 -9.34 7.45 2.42
C TYR A 242 -10.51 6.46 2.37
N LEU A 243 -10.52 5.53 1.40
CA LEU A 243 -11.50 4.46 1.34
C LEU A 243 -11.47 3.60 2.61
N GLU A 244 -10.28 3.17 3.03
CA GLU A 244 -10.11 2.36 4.24
C GLU A 244 -10.64 3.10 5.48
N PHE A 245 -10.19 4.35 5.67
CA PHE A 245 -10.56 5.19 6.81
C PHE A 245 -12.07 5.44 6.87
N LYS A 246 -12.70 5.75 5.71
CA LYS A 246 -14.17 5.98 5.66
C LYS A 246 -14.96 4.70 5.92
N ILE A 247 -14.51 3.53 5.43
CA ILE A 247 -15.19 2.26 5.70
C ILE A 247 -15.08 1.83 7.16
N GLN A 248 -13.91 2.01 7.79
CA GLN A 248 -13.70 1.65 9.19
C GLN A 248 -14.46 2.55 10.17
N ASN A 249 -14.55 3.86 9.87
CA ASN A 249 -15.16 4.86 10.76
C ASN A 249 -16.61 5.20 10.39
N SER A 250 -17.15 4.62 9.32
CA SER A 250 -18.55 4.82 8.96
C SER A 250 -19.45 3.85 9.71
N SER A 251 -20.62 4.34 10.12
CA SER A 251 -21.77 3.51 10.52
C SER A 251 -22.36 2.69 9.36
N ILE A 252 -21.59 2.38 8.32
CA ILE A 252 -21.99 1.43 7.27
C ILE A 252 -22.05 0.04 7.91
N SER A 253 -23.05 -0.12 8.79
CA SER A 253 -23.40 -1.38 9.40
C SER A 253 -23.95 -2.31 8.32
N GLY A 254 -23.43 -3.53 8.26
CA GLY A 254 -23.91 -4.56 7.36
C GLY A 254 -22.92 -5.72 7.31
N ALA A 255 -23.45 -6.92 7.12
CA ALA A 255 -22.69 -8.16 7.02
C ALA A 255 -21.83 -8.26 5.75
N ASN A 256 -21.87 -7.26 4.86
CA ASN A 256 -21.11 -7.27 3.61
C ASN A 256 -19.62 -7.24 3.85
N PRO A 257 -18.84 -8.02 3.09
CA PRO A 257 -17.38 -7.96 3.09
C PRO A 257 -16.84 -6.54 2.86
N ALA A 258 -15.65 -6.26 3.40
CA ALA A 258 -15.05 -4.92 3.34
C ALA A 258 -14.88 -4.43 1.90
N TYR A 259 -14.51 -5.31 0.97
CA TYR A 259 -14.31 -4.97 -0.45
C TYR A 259 -15.60 -4.60 -1.17
N ILE A 260 -16.72 -5.27 -0.86
CA ILE A 260 -18.05 -4.88 -1.37
C ILE A 260 -18.42 -3.49 -0.86
N LYS A 261 -18.13 -3.18 0.41
CA LYS A 261 -18.36 -1.85 0.96
C LYS A 261 -17.51 -0.78 0.28
N LYS A 262 -16.21 -1.04 0.07
CA LYS A 262 -15.30 -0.16 -0.65
C LYS A 262 -15.79 0.10 -2.08
N PHE A 263 -16.15 -0.95 -2.81
CA PHE A 263 -16.63 -0.87 -4.18
C PHE A 263 -17.89 0.00 -4.30
N ASN A 264 -18.87 -0.23 -3.42
CA ASN A 264 -20.10 0.56 -3.35
C ASN A 264 -19.85 2.01 -2.94
N PHE A 265 -18.88 2.26 -2.06
CA PHE A 265 -18.50 3.60 -1.68
C PHE A 265 -17.87 4.37 -2.85
N VAL A 266 -16.96 3.74 -3.60
CA VAL A 266 -16.39 4.33 -4.84
C VAL A 266 -17.51 4.69 -5.82
N GLN A 267 -18.45 3.79 -6.05
CA GLN A 267 -19.55 4.02 -6.99
C GLN A 267 -20.39 5.24 -6.62
N LYS A 268 -20.66 5.45 -5.33
CA LYS A 268 -21.52 6.51 -4.83
C LYS A 268 -20.84 7.86 -4.63
N SER A 269 -19.59 7.85 -4.18
CA SER A 269 -18.92 9.04 -3.65
C SER A 269 -18.06 9.77 -4.65
N PHE A 270 -17.61 9.10 -5.70
CA PHE A 270 -16.76 9.69 -6.73
C PHE A 270 -17.56 9.95 -8.01
N GLN A 271 -17.24 11.03 -8.73
CA GLN A 271 -17.88 11.42 -9.99
C GLN A 271 -16.89 11.37 -11.15
N ASN A 272 -15.61 11.70 -10.89
CA ASN A 272 -14.59 11.67 -11.93
C ASN A 272 -14.37 10.24 -12.44
N LYS A 273 -14.50 10.07 -13.75
CA LYS A 273 -14.42 8.76 -14.41
C LYS A 273 -13.07 8.08 -14.19
N LYS A 274 -11.96 8.80 -14.36
CA LYS A 274 -10.61 8.22 -14.24
C LYS A 274 -10.26 7.86 -12.80
N VAL A 275 -10.66 8.71 -11.85
CA VAL A 275 -10.49 8.41 -10.42
C VAL A 275 -11.27 7.15 -10.06
N LYS A 276 -12.52 7.02 -10.50
CA LYS A 276 -13.32 5.79 -10.32
C LYS A 276 -12.66 4.55 -10.93
N GLU A 277 -12.18 4.64 -12.15
CA GLU A 277 -11.54 3.53 -12.86
C GLU A 277 -10.33 2.99 -12.09
N ILE A 278 -9.48 3.90 -11.60
CA ILE A 278 -8.31 3.55 -10.78
C ILE A 278 -8.74 2.93 -9.46
N LEU A 279 -9.73 3.51 -8.78
CA LEU A 279 -10.19 3.00 -7.49
C LEU A 279 -10.88 1.62 -7.63
N PHE A 280 -11.70 1.40 -8.65
CA PHE A 280 -12.27 0.08 -8.92
C PHE A 280 -11.19 -0.95 -9.21
N TYR A 281 -10.18 -0.59 -10.02
CA TYR A 281 -9.04 -1.47 -10.31
C TYR A 281 -8.28 -1.85 -9.03
N GLU A 282 -7.94 -0.87 -8.19
CA GLU A 282 -7.20 -1.14 -6.95
C GLU A 282 -8.03 -1.93 -5.92
N VAL A 283 -9.31 -1.62 -5.77
CA VAL A 283 -10.22 -2.40 -4.89
C VAL A 283 -10.33 -3.85 -5.36
N MET A 284 -10.48 -4.08 -6.67
CA MET A 284 -10.50 -5.44 -7.22
C MET A 284 -9.18 -6.17 -7.02
N LYS A 285 -8.06 -5.51 -7.28
CA LYS A 285 -6.72 -6.07 -7.09
C LYS A 285 -6.47 -6.48 -5.63
N GLN A 286 -6.82 -5.61 -4.68
CA GLN A 286 -6.76 -5.94 -3.25
C GLN A 286 -7.70 -7.09 -2.90
N SER A 287 -8.94 -7.06 -3.40
CA SER A 287 -9.91 -8.12 -3.14
C SER A 287 -9.44 -9.49 -3.63
N ILE A 288 -8.84 -9.56 -4.83
CA ILE A 288 -8.29 -10.81 -5.37
C ILE A 288 -7.18 -11.35 -4.47
N ASN A 289 -6.26 -10.49 -4.02
CA ASN A 289 -5.12 -10.91 -3.21
C ASN A 289 -5.51 -11.31 -1.78
N GLU A 290 -6.53 -10.68 -1.21
CA GLU A 290 -6.93 -10.91 0.18
C GLU A 290 -8.15 -11.84 0.31
N SER A 291 -9.07 -11.83 -0.65
CA SER A 291 -10.26 -12.68 -0.66
C SER A 291 -10.77 -12.89 -2.10
N ILE A 292 -10.21 -13.87 -2.79
CA ILE A 292 -10.64 -14.19 -4.17
C ILE A 292 -12.15 -14.49 -4.24
N ASN A 293 -12.74 -15.04 -3.17
CA ASN A 293 -14.18 -15.30 -3.12
C ASN A 293 -15.01 -14.01 -3.11
N ASP A 294 -14.52 -12.93 -2.45
CA ASP A 294 -15.19 -11.61 -2.47
C ASP A 294 -15.00 -10.94 -3.83
N ALA A 295 -13.82 -11.08 -4.45
CA ALA A 295 -13.55 -10.58 -5.79
C ALA A 295 -14.48 -11.22 -6.84
N GLU A 296 -14.75 -12.53 -6.73
CA GLU A 296 -15.67 -13.22 -7.63
C GLU A 296 -17.09 -12.65 -7.58
N LEU A 297 -17.55 -12.21 -6.41
CA LEU A 297 -18.84 -11.54 -6.25
C LEU A 297 -18.90 -10.17 -6.95
N LEU A 298 -17.76 -9.49 -7.08
CA LEU A 298 -17.64 -8.14 -7.64
C LEU A 298 -17.35 -8.13 -9.15
N ILE A 299 -16.84 -9.21 -9.72
CA ILE A 299 -16.30 -9.21 -11.09
C ILE A 299 -17.34 -8.81 -12.15
N SER A 300 -18.60 -9.21 -11.98
CA SER A 300 -19.68 -8.84 -12.91
C SER A 300 -19.94 -7.34 -12.93
N ASP A 301 -19.94 -6.69 -11.79
CA ASP A 301 -20.18 -5.25 -11.69
C ASP A 301 -18.93 -4.46 -12.08
N TYR A 302 -17.74 -4.96 -11.76
CA TYR A 302 -16.48 -4.40 -12.22
C TYR A 302 -16.41 -4.36 -13.75
N ASN A 303 -16.71 -5.47 -14.42
CA ASN A 303 -16.67 -5.55 -15.89
C ASN A 303 -17.68 -4.63 -16.58
N LYS A 304 -18.78 -4.25 -15.92
CA LYS A 304 -19.75 -3.27 -16.44
C LYS A 304 -19.30 -1.81 -16.24
N LEU A 305 -18.62 -1.54 -15.12
CA LEU A 305 -18.29 -0.18 -14.71
C LEU A 305 -16.90 0.27 -15.16
N GLN A 306 -15.97 -0.68 -15.32
CA GLN A 306 -14.62 -0.39 -15.79
C GLN A 306 -14.61 -0.22 -17.31
N THR A 307 -14.05 0.88 -17.77
CA THR A 307 -13.93 1.17 -19.23
C THR A 307 -12.48 1.21 -19.71
N ASN A 308 -11.51 1.15 -18.80
CA ASN A 308 -10.10 1.02 -19.16
C ASN A 308 -9.79 -0.45 -19.50
N GLU A 309 -9.49 -0.70 -20.78
CA GLU A 309 -9.26 -2.05 -21.30
C GLU A 309 -8.03 -2.74 -20.69
N VAL A 310 -6.99 -1.97 -20.32
CA VAL A 310 -5.79 -2.49 -19.65
C VAL A 310 -6.18 -3.02 -18.27
N TYR A 311 -6.90 -2.22 -17.48
CA TYR A 311 -7.36 -2.63 -16.14
C TYR A 311 -8.33 -3.82 -16.20
N LEU A 312 -9.19 -3.86 -17.22
CA LEU A 312 -10.08 -5.02 -17.45
C LEU A 312 -9.28 -6.29 -17.75
N ALA A 313 -8.31 -6.21 -18.64
CA ALA A 313 -7.48 -7.34 -19.02
C ALA A 313 -6.68 -7.87 -17.83
N GLU A 314 -6.03 -6.98 -17.07
CA GLU A 314 -5.21 -7.36 -15.91
C GLU A 314 -6.04 -8.02 -14.81
N ILE A 315 -7.19 -7.46 -14.45
CA ILE A 315 -8.06 -8.05 -13.41
C ILE A 315 -8.61 -9.40 -13.86
N ASN A 316 -9.04 -9.53 -15.12
CA ASN A 316 -9.53 -10.82 -15.62
C ASN A 316 -8.41 -11.87 -15.66
N ASP A 317 -7.18 -11.51 -16.00
CA ASP A 317 -6.02 -12.42 -15.93
C ASP A 317 -5.75 -12.85 -14.47
N MET A 318 -5.77 -11.88 -13.54
CA MET A 318 -5.62 -12.18 -12.11
C MET A 318 -6.72 -13.13 -11.61
N ILE A 319 -8.00 -12.88 -11.91
CA ILE A 319 -9.12 -13.75 -11.52
C ILE A 319 -8.90 -15.17 -12.08
N ASN A 320 -8.56 -15.29 -13.35
CA ASN A 320 -8.30 -16.60 -13.96
C ASN A 320 -7.18 -17.35 -13.22
N LYS A 321 -6.08 -16.66 -12.92
CA LYS A 321 -4.95 -17.22 -12.20
C LYS A 321 -5.32 -17.66 -10.77
N TRP A 322 -6.08 -16.83 -10.05
CA TRP A 322 -6.48 -17.09 -8.67
C TRP A 322 -7.67 -18.05 -8.56
N SER A 323 -8.38 -18.34 -9.65
CA SER A 323 -9.57 -19.21 -9.66
C SER A 323 -9.33 -20.63 -9.14
N ILE A 324 -8.09 -21.11 -9.18
CA ILE A 324 -7.67 -22.39 -8.59
C ILE A 324 -7.74 -22.40 -7.06
N LEU A 325 -7.74 -21.23 -6.42
CA LEU A 325 -7.77 -21.05 -4.96
C LEU A 325 -9.17 -20.68 -4.42
N LEU A 326 -10.21 -20.70 -5.26
CA LEU A 326 -11.57 -20.46 -4.83
C LEU A 326 -12.07 -21.55 -3.87
N LYS A 327 -12.99 -21.16 -2.97
CA LYS A 327 -13.68 -22.10 -2.06
C LYS A 327 -14.25 -23.29 -2.84
N GLY A 328 -14.03 -24.48 -2.32
CA GLY A 328 -14.48 -25.75 -2.93
C GLY A 328 -13.54 -26.31 -4.00
N LYS A 329 -12.51 -25.60 -4.43
CA LYS A 329 -11.46 -26.15 -5.30
C LYS A 329 -10.52 -27.03 -4.52
N LYS A 330 -9.93 -28.03 -5.18
CA LYS A 330 -8.94 -28.90 -4.57
C LYS A 330 -7.70 -28.09 -4.17
N ALA A 331 -7.25 -28.27 -2.93
CA ALA A 331 -6.03 -27.60 -2.45
C ALA A 331 -4.81 -28.05 -3.28
N PRO A 332 -3.95 -27.12 -3.75
CA PRO A 332 -2.72 -27.46 -4.43
C PRO A 332 -1.84 -28.39 -3.58
N HIS A 333 -1.17 -29.31 -4.26
CA HIS A 333 -0.32 -30.31 -3.60
C HIS A 333 0.92 -29.67 -2.98
N PHE A 334 1.28 -30.11 -1.79
CA PHE A 334 2.61 -29.86 -1.20
C PHE A 334 3.13 -31.13 -0.48
N SER A 335 4.45 -31.19 -0.37
CA SER A 335 5.15 -32.29 0.28
C SER A 335 6.43 -31.78 0.91
N TYR A 336 6.49 -31.70 2.26
CA TYR A 336 7.63 -31.13 2.97
C TYR A 336 8.06 -31.99 4.15
N LYS A 337 9.29 -31.79 4.60
CA LYS A 337 9.87 -32.49 5.76
C LYS A 337 9.40 -31.85 7.07
N ALA A 338 8.90 -32.68 7.95
CA ALA A 338 8.57 -32.29 9.32
C ALA A 338 9.82 -32.24 10.21
N LEU A 339 9.68 -31.64 11.40
CA LEU A 339 10.75 -31.52 12.39
C LEU A 339 11.42 -32.86 12.73
N ASN A 340 10.65 -33.96 12.73
CA ASN A 340 11.12 -35.34 12.98
C ASN A 340 11.71 -36.02 11.73
N GLY A 341 11.84 -35.34 10.62
CA GLY A 341 12.39 -35.84 9.35
C GLY A 341 11.41 -36.62 8.47
N LYS A 342 10.18 -36.88 8.94
CA LYS A 342 9.14 -37.51 8.11
C LYS A 342 8.62 -36.52 7.09
N THR A 343 8.34 -37.00 5.89
CA THR A 343 7.65 -36.21 4.86
C THR A 343 6.16 -36.20 5.16
N VAL A 344 5.54 -35.02 5.11
CA VAL A 344 4.10 -34.82 5.26
C VAL A 344 3.56 -34.16 3.99
N ARG A 345 2.50 -34.71 3.45
CA ARG A 345 1.78 -34.26 2.29
C ARG A 345 0.40 -33.78 2.71
N ILE A 346 -0.23 -32.92 1.89
CA ILE A 346 -1.62 -32.50 2.17
C ILE A 346 -2.58 -33.70 2.21
N GLU A 347 -2.36 -34.73 1.38
CA GLU A 347 -3.18 -35.93 1.31
C GLU A 347 -3.11 -36.78 2.60
N ASP A 348 -2.01 -36.68 3.35
CA ASP A 348 -1.84 -37.38 4.63
C ASP A 348 -2.72 -36.77 5.74
N LEU A 349 -3.32 -35.61 5.49
CA LEU A 349 -4.15 -34.85 6.43
C LEU A 349 -5.65 -34.89 6.10
N LEU A 350 -6.03 -35.63 5.07
CA LEU A 350 -7.45 -35.80 4.70
C LEU A 350 -8.27 -36.40 5.85
N GLY A 351 -9.55 -36.05 5.89
CA GLY A 351 -10.47 -36.42 6.98
C GLY A 351 -10.50 -35.45 8.14
N LYS A 352 -9.58 -34.47 8.18
CA LYS A 352 -9.52 -33.41 9.19
C LYS A 352 -9.59 -32.03 8.53
N VAL A 353 -10.12 -31.06 9.29
CA VAL A 353 -9.95 -29.65 8.91
C VAL A 353 -8.50 -29.25 9.21
N VAL A 354 -7.84 -28.64 8.22
CA VAL A 354 -6.44 -28.20 8.36
C VAL A 354 -6.37 -26.69 8.36
N TYR A 355 -5.80 -26.12 9.43
CA TYR A 355 -5.45 -24.71 9.49
C TYR A 355 -3.94 -24.56 9.28
N ILE A 356 -3.58 -23.97 8.16
CA ILE A 356 -2.18 -23.80 7.73
C ILE A 356 -1.72 -22.39 8.09
N ASP A 357 -0.54 -22.29 8.70
CA ASP A 357 0.21 -21.08 8.99
C ASP A 357 1.49 -21.08 8.13
N VAL A 358 1.62 -20.16 7.19
CA VAL A 358 2.85 -19.97 6.41
C VAL A 358 3.62 -18.79 6.99
N TRP A 359 4.85 -19.05 7.46
CA TRP A 359 5.62 -18.13 8.29
C TRP A 359 7.13 -18.25 8.07
N ALA A 360 7.92 -17.42 8.78
CA ALA A 360 9.38 -17.55 8.87
C ALA A 360 9.92 -17.02 10.20
N THR A 361 11.11 -17.45 10.61
CA THR A 361 11.76 -17.01 11.85
C THR A 361 12.10 -15.52 11.89
N TRP A 362 12.37 -14.94 10.74
CA TRP A 362 12.66 -13.51 10.56
C TRP A 362 11.40 -12.63 10.40
N CYS A 363 10.23 -13.25 10.30
CA CYS A 363 8.96 -12.53 10.10
C CYS A 363 8.40 -12.03 11.44
N VAL A 364 8.68 -10.78 11.80
CA VAL A 364 8.20 -10.18 13.05
C VAL A 364 6.67 -10.22 13.18
N PRO A 365 5.86 -9.89 12.15
CA PRO A 365 4.41 -10.04 12.23
C PRO A 365 3.96 -11.48 12.51
N CYS A 366 4.65 -12.49 11.94
CA CYS A 366 4.34 -13.89 12.18
C CYS A 366 4.59 -14.27 13.66
N LEU A 367 5.71 -13.79 14.22
CA LEU A 367 6.05 -14.07 15.61
C LEU A 367 5.05 -13.46 16.61
N ARG A 368 4.41 -12.34 16.24
CA ARG A 368 3.34 -11.72 17.04
C ARG A 368 2.06 -12.57 17.07
N GLU A 369 1.80 -13.38 16.04
CA GLU A 369 0.64 -14.27 15.97
C GLU A 369 0.81 -15.56 16.80
N LEU A 370 2.02 -15.96 17.16
CA LEU A 370 2.29 -17.23 17.85
C LEU A 370 1.51 -17.41 19.17
N PRO A 371 1.42 -16.41 20.08
CA PRO A 371 0.64 -16.55 21.31
C PRO A 371 -0.85 -16.80 21.05
N PHE A 372 -1.41 -16.14 20.03
CA PHE A 372 -2.81 -16.31 19.63
C PHE A 372 -3.05 -17.67 18.99
N LEU A 373 -2.10 -18.13 18.15
CA LEU A 373 -2.13 -19.46 17.55
C LEU A 373 -2.08 -20.55 18.62
N GLU A 374 -1.21 -20.41 19.62
CA GLU A 374 -1.11 -21.35 20.73
C GLU A 374 -2.42 -21.44 21.53
N LYS A 375 -3.05 -20.30 21.83
CA LYS A 375 -4.36 -20.23 22.47
C LYS A 375 -5.44 -20.89 21.62
N LEU A 376 -5.46 -20.61 20.32
CA LEU A 376 -6.42 -21.20 19.39
C LEU A 376 -6.27 -22.73 19.33
N GLN A 377 -5.04 -23.24 19.31
CA GLN A 377 -4.73 -24.66 19.36
C GLN A 377 -5.22 -25.32 20.66
N GLU A 378 -5.08 -24.65 21.81
CA GLU A 378 -5.56 -25.17 23.09
C GLU A 378 -7.09 -25.22 23.14
N ASP A 379 -7.75 -24.15 22.68
CA ASP A 379 -9.21 -24.04 22.68
C ASP A 379 -9.87 -25.08 21.75
N LEU A 380 -9.20 -25.47 20.67
CA LEU A 380 -9.73 -26.38 19.64
C LEU A 380 -9.08 -27.79 19.66
N LYS A 381 -8.30 -28.11 20.69
CA LYS A 381 -7.50 -29.36 20.78
C LYS A 381 -8.30 -30.66 20.69
N ASN A 382 -9.58 -30.63 21.08
CA ASN A 382 -10.46 -31.81 21.09
C ASN A 382 -11.27 -31.94 19.79
N ASN A 383 -11.08 -31.05 18.84
CA ASN A 383 -11.79 -31.07 17.57
C ASN A 383 -11.02 -31.88 16.52
N ASP A 384 -11.73 -32.36 15.52
CA ASP A 384 -11.15 -33.10 14.40
C ASP A 384 -10.43 -32.16 13.42
N MET A 385 -9.34 -31.58 13.93
CA MET A 385 -8.61 -30.50 13.31
C MET A 385 -7.09 -30.70 13.40
N THR A 386 -6.37 -30.23 12.42
CA THR A 386 -4.90 -30.21 12.37
C THR A 386 -4.41 -28.77 12.20
N PHE A 387 -3.49 -28.37 13.08
CA PHE A 387 -2.72 -27.14 12.93
C PHE A 387 -1.37 -27.47 12.30
N LEU A 388 -1.11 -26.84 11.15
CA LEU A 388 0.06 -27.07 10.33
C LEU A 388 0.81 -25.76 10.10
N SER A 389 2.05 -25.66 10.57
CA SER A 389 2.90 -24.50 10.33
C SER A 389 3.96 -24.84 9.27
N ILE A 390 3.99 -24.13 8.16
CA ILE A 390 4.96 -24.31 7.08
C ILE A 390 5.90 -23.09 7.06
N SER A 391 7.15 -23.32 7.41
CA SER A 391 8.18 -22.26 7.35
C SER A 391 8.75 -22.16 5.94
N ILE A 392 8.96 -20.91 5.51
CA ILE A 392 9.72 -20.58 4.28
C ILE A 392 11.14 -20.10 4.61
N ASP A 393 11.71 -20.51 5.73
CA ASP A 393 13.08 -20.16 6.08
C ASP A 393 14.10 -20.89 5.20
N ASN A 394 15.15 -20.17 4.77
CA ASN A 394 16.34 -20.79 4.19
C ASN A 394 17.24 -21.42 5.25
N ASP A 395 17.23 -20.88 6.48
CA ASP A 395 18.02 -21.39 7.61
C ASP A 395 17.24 -22.45 8.40
N GLN A 396 17.45 -23.71 8.02
CA GLN A 396 16.85 -24.86 8.72
C GLN A 396 17.27 -24.96 10.19
N VAL A 397 18.45 -24.45 10.57
CA VAL A 397 18.95 -24.51 11.96
C VAL A 397 18.20 -23.50 12.81
N ALA A 398 18.04 -22.27 12.31
CA ALA A 398 17.25 -21.23 12.98
C ALA A 398 15.80 -21.69 13.18
N TRP A 399 15.16 -22.23 12.13
CA TRP A 399 13.80 -22.76 12.20
C TRP A 399 13.67 -23.88 13.26
N ARG A 400 14.55 -24.93 13.21
CA ARG A 400 14.52 -26.02 14.18
C ARG A 400 14.71 -25.55 15.62
N SER A 401 15.63 -24.61 15.80
CA SER A 401 15.93 -24.03 17.12
C SER A 401 14.73 -23.27 17.66
N MET A 402 14.07 -22.45 16.83
CA MET A 402 12.90 -21.67 17.25
C MET A 402 11.72 -22.58 17.63
N VAL A 403 11.37 -23.56 16.77
CA VAL A 403 10.27 -24.49 17.03
C VAL A 403 10.50 -25.25 18.35
N LYS A 404 11.74 -25.73 18.60
CA LYS A 404 12.08 -26.47 19.84
C LYS A 404 12.09 -25.56 21.07
N ASN A 405 12.75 -24.40 21.00
CA ASN A 405 12.92 -23.50 22.15
C ASN A 405 11.59 -22.91 22.61
N LYS A 406 10.72 -22.54 21.65
CA LYS A 406 9.37 -22.04 21.94
C LYS A 406 8.37 -23.20 22.24
N LYS A 407 8.78 -24.46 22.11
CA LYS A 407 7.91 -25.65 22.33
C LYS A 407 6.61 -25.57 21.52
N MET A 408 6.72 -25.10 20.25
CA MET A 408 5.56 -24.86 19.41
C MET A 408 4.76 -26.16 19.18
N LYS A 409 3.43 -26.07 19.32
CA LYS A 409 2.49 -27.21 19.16
C LYS A 409 2.08 -27.34 17.69
N GLY A 410 1.61 -28.54 17.30
CA GLY A 410 1.14 -28.84 15.94
C GLY A 410 2.20 -29.53 15.08
N ILE A 411 1.95 -29.57 13.78
CA ILE A 411 2.87 -30.13 12.79
C ILE A 411 3.68 -28.97 12.20
N HIS A 412 5.02 -29.09 12.25
CA HIS A 412 5.93 -28.08 11.72
C HIS A 412 6.70 -28.63 10.54
N LEU A 413 6.54 -28.00 9.39
CA LEU A 413 7.20 -28.31 8.14
C LEU A 413 8.14 -27.18 7.74
N ILE A 414 9.14 -27.50 6.91
CA ILE A 414 9.97 -26.51 6.26
C ILE A 414 9.89 -26.67 4.75
N ALA A 415 9.51 -25.60 4.05
CA ALA A 415 9.52 -25.53 2.61
C ALA A 415 10.95 -25.22 2.12
N GLU A 416 11.38 -25.92 1.06
CA GLU A 416 12.65 -25.64 0.41
C GLU A 416 12.50 -24.46 -0.56
N ASN A 417 13.58 -23.70 -0.78
CA ASN A 417 13.67 -22.58 -1.73
C ASN A 417 12.92 -21.28 -1.33
N ASP A 418 12.64 -21.04 -0.03
CA ASP A 418 12.15 -19.76 0.45
C ASP A 418 10.89 -19.28 -0.33
N TRP A 419 10.90 -18.04 -0.79
CA TRP A 419 9.84 -17.46 -1.63
C TRP A 419 9.63 -18.16 -2.98
N LYS A 420 10.53 -19.04 -3.42
CA LYS A 420 10.41 -19.86 -4.62
C LYS A 420 9.85 -21.25 -4.34
N SER A 421 9.41 -21.53 -3.13
CA SER A 421 8.82 -22.81 -2.76
C SER A 421 7.45 -23.02 -3.39
N ASN A 422 7.06 -24.29 -3.58
CA ASN A 422 5.77 -24.63 -4.17
C ASN A 422 4.59 -24.07 -3.38
N ILE A 423 4.66 -24.07 -2.04
CA ILE A 423 3.58 -23.48 -1.23
C ILE A 423 3.37 -22.00 -1.56
N VAL A 424 4.44 -21.24 -1.77
CA VAL A 424 4.36 -19.84 -2.16
C VAL A 424 3.82 -19.69 -3.58
N ALA A 425 4.35 -20.45 -4.53
CA ALA A 425 3.96 -20.35 -5.93
C ALA A 425 2.52 -20.82 -6.19
N ASP A 426 2.14 -22.00 -5.67
CA ASP A 426 0.88 -22.66 -5.98
C ASP A 426 -0.30 -22.05 -5.20
N TYR A 427 -0.04 -21.47 -4.01
CA TYR A 427 -1.03 -20.74 -3.23
C TYR A 427 -0.97 -19.23 -3.43
N LEU A 428 -0.18 -18.76 -4.40
CA LEU A 428 -0.03 -17.35 -4.79
C LEU A 428 0.25 -16.42 -3.59
N ILE A 429 1.14 -16.87 -2.70
CA ILE A 429 1.48 -16.13 -1.48
C ILE A 429 2.45 -14.99 -1.82
N THR A 430 2.04 -13.76 -1.55
CA THR A 430 2.83 -12.54 -1.78
C THR A 430 3.45 -11.97 -0.51
N ASP A 431 2.91 -12.37 0.64
CA ASP A 431 3.31 -11.88 1.97
C ASP A 431 3.05 -12.94 3.04
N ILE A 432 3.76 -12.82 4.16
CA ILE A 432 3.56 -13.62 5.38
C ILE A 432 3.38 -12.71 6.60
N PRO A 433 2.60 -13.16 7.63
CA PRO A 433 1.98 -14.48 7.76
C PRO A 433 0.78 -14.67 6.82
N ARG A 434 0.65 -15.87 6.26
CA ARG A 434 -0.49 -16.29 5.46
C ARG A 434 -1.17 -17.49 6.13
N PHE A 435 -2.48 -17.41 6.28
CA PHE A 435 -3.28 -18.50 6.87
C PHE A 435 -4.24 -19.09 5.85
N ILE A 436 -4.44 -20.41 5.89
CA ILE A 436 -5.27 -21.13 4.92
C ILE A 436 -6.10 -22.18 5.67
N ILE A 437 -7.37 -22.34 5.30
CA ILE A 437 -8.24 -23.39 5.82
C ILE A 437 -8.56 -24.37 4.70
N ILE A 438 -8.27 -25.67 4.95
CA ILE A 438 -8.61 -26.78 4.05
C ILE A 438 -9.61 -27.66 4.74
N GLY A 439 -10.65 -28.10 4.01
CA GLY A 439 -11.68 -29.00 4.50
C GLY A 439 -11.23 -30.46 4.61
N ARG A 440 -12.08 -31.30 5.23
CA ARG A 440 -11.82 -32.74 5.40
C ARG A 440 -11.66 -33.48 4.07
N ASP A 441 -12.32 -33.01 3.04
CA ASP A 441 -12.27 -33.52 1.67
C ASP A 441 -11.01 -33.09 0.88
N GLY A 442 -10.16 -32.26 1.49
CA GLY A 442 -8.96 -31.70 0.86
C GLY A 442 -9.24 -30.48 -0.05
N ASN A 443 -10.45 -29.93 0.00
CA ASN A 443 -10.80 -28.75 -0.76
C ASN A 443 -10.53 -27.47 0.04
N ILE A 444 -10.26 -26.38 -0.64
CA ILE A 444 -10.04 -25.06 -0.02
C ILE A 444 -11.37 -24.58 0.59
N ILE A 445 -11.34 -24.20 1.86
CA ILE A 445 -12.42 -23.43 2.51
C ILE A 445 -12.10 -21.95 2.40
N ASN A 446 -10.86 -21.57 2.74
CA ASN A 446 -10.38 -20.21 2.61
C ASN A 446 -8.86 -20.18 2.34
N SER A 447 -8.44 -19.62 1.22
CA SER A 447 -7.02 -19.51 0.82
C SER A 447 -6.30 -18.33 1.46
N ASN A 448 -7.03 -17.42 2.14
CA ASN A 448 -6.48 -16.35 2.95
C ASN A 448 -7.34 -16.15 4.21
N ALA A 449 -7.27 -17.13 5.10
CA ALA A 449 -8.05 -17.18 6.32
C ALA A 449 -7.65 -16.08 7.32
N PRO A 450 -8.55 -15.67 8.23
CA PRO A 450 -8.25 -14.72 9.28
C PRO A 450 -7.06 -15.20 10.14
N ARG A 451 -6.29 -14.23 10.62
CA ARG A 451 -5.18 -14.46 11.54
C ARG A 451 -5.68 -15.02 12.88
N PRO A 452 -4.83 -15.74 13.63
CA PRO A 452 -5.18 -16.24 14.98
C PRO A 452 -5.63 -15.15 15.95
N SER A 453 -5.11 -13.93 15.82
CA SER A 453 -5.51 -12.76 16.63
C SER A 453 -6.86 -12.17 16.25
N SER A 454 -7.43 -12.55 15.09
CA SER A 454 -8.72 -12.04 14.62
C SER A 454 -9.89 -12.68 15.36
N GLU A 455 -10.88 -11.90 15.77
CA GLU A 455 -12.13 -12.40 16.35
C GLU A 455 -12.91 -13.35 15.39
N LYS A 456 -12.71 -13.20 14.06
CA LYS A 456 -13.40 -13.96 13.02
C LYS A 456 -12.92 -15.42 12.91
N ILE A 457 -11.67 -15.71 13.29
CA ILE A 457 -11.09 -17.03 13.03
C ILE A 457 -11.87 -18.15 13.73
N ARG A 458 -12.34 -17.90 14.97
CA ARG A 458 -13.08 -18.92 15.74
C ARG A 458 -14.38 -19.31 15.07
N SER A 459 -15.16 -18.34 14.57
CA SER A 459 -16.41 -18.60 13.86
C SER A 459 -16.17 -19.36 12.57
N GLU A 460 -15.14 -18.99 11.81
CA GLU A 460 -14.81 -19.62 10.53
C GLU A 460 -14.33 -21.06 10.68
N LEU A 461 -13.48 -21.33 11.69
CA LEU A 461 -13.06 -22.70 12.00
C LEU A 461 -14.20 -23.55 12.56
N THR A 462 -15.12 -22.96 13.33
CA THR A 462 -16.31 -23.67 13.82
C THR A 462 -17.25 -24.04 12.64
N GLU A 463 -17.45 -23.15 11.70
CA GLU A 463 -18.20 -23.44 10.46
C GLU A 463 -17.52 -24.56 9.64
N ALA A 464 -16.19 -24.47 9.47
CA ALA A 464 -15.42 -25.48 8.77
C ALA A 464 -15.48 -26.87 9.43
N LEU A 465 -15.58 -26.93 10.75
CA LEU A 465 -15.72 -28.18 11.50
C LEU A 465 -17.14 -28.78 11.39
N GLY A 466 -18.15 -27.95 11.16
CA GLY A 466 -19.55 -28.35 10.98
C GLY A 466 -19.93 -28.75 9.53
N SER A 467 -19.03 -28.49 8.56
CA SER A 467 -19.24 -28.76 7.12
C SER A 467 -18.84 -30.17 6.69
#